data_9090e882f98027a6ef08750687fc7058
#
_entry.id   9090e882f98027a6ef08750687fc7058
#
_cell.length_a   1.000
_cell.length_b   1.000
_cell.length_c   1.000
_cell.angle_alpha   90.00
_cell.angle_beta   90.00
_cell.angle_gamma   90.00
#
_symmetry.space_group_name_H-M   'P 1'
#
loop_
_entity.id
_entity.type
_entity.pdbx_description
1 polymer ?
#
loop_
_entity_poly.entity_id
_entity_poly.type
_entity_poly.pdbx_seq_one_letter_code
_entity_poly.pdbx_strand_id
1 'polypeptide(L)'
;MSIRPRAFAILFALGAVLFTLLDSIHVHTHTLAYAHPFVFGSAWWVPLLMGCATSFGGVAYVLAWSRAGGPPRLASGVALGAALVLTAVMYAASGLMPVSSMTKLVVLTLGAAVIFFLVDGTRTGAVLMLAGAVCGPIAEAINPGFDHLAPDLMRVPMWLPALYACVTPAIGQLARKLVGSPRRSGQWYSS
;
A
#
# COMPACT_ATOMS: atom_id res chain seq x y z
N MET A 1 -22.77 1.87 -5.64
CA MET A 1 -21.92 2.39 -4.55
C MET A 1 -21.30 3.69 -5.03
N SER A 2 -21.64 4.84 -4.47
CA SER A 2 -21.01 6.12 -4.84
C SER A 2 -19.78 6.33 -3.95
N ILE A 3 -18.63 6.41 -4.58
CA ILE A 3 -17.37 6.74 -3.89
C ILE A 3 -17.42 8.24 -3.61
N ARG A 4 -17.29 8.62 -2.33
CA ARG A 4 -17.28 10.04 -1.95
C ARG A 4 -16.01 10.71 -2.50
N PRO A 5 -16.12 11.80 -3.28
CA PRO A 5 -14.94 12.51 -3.83
C PRO A 5 -13.92 12.89 -2.75
N ARG A 6 -14.42 13.25 -1.56
CA ARG A 6 -13.56 13.56 -0.40
C ARG A 6 -12.66 12.38 0.02
N ALA A 7 -13.18 11.15 0.00
CA ALA A 7 -12.39 9.96 0.35
C ALA A 7 -11.26 9.74 -0.66
N PHE A 8 -11.56 9.90 -1.95
CA PHE A 8 -10.57 9.82 -3.02
C PHE A 8 -9.49 10.91 -2.85
N ALA A 9 -9.87 12.16 -2.59
CA ALA A 9 -8.94 13.26 -2.40
C ALA A 9 -8.02 13.05 -1.18
N ILE A 10 -8.55 12.51 -0.06
CA ILE A 10 -7.74 12.20 1.12
C ILE A 10 -6.73 11.10 0.81
N LEU A 11 -7.13 10.02 0.15
CA LEU A 11 -6.24 8.93 -0.25
C LEU A 11 -5.16 9.43 -1.22
N PHE A 12 -5.55 10.28 -2.17
CA PHE A 12 -4.61 10.90 -3.11
C PHE A 12 -3.57 11.76 -2.39
N ALA A 13 -4.01 12.69 -1.54
CA ALA A 13 -3.10 13.56 -0.80
C ALA A 13 -2.16 12.76 0.11
N LEU A 14 -2.69 11.75 0.80
CA LEU A 14 -1.89 10.88 1.65
C LEU A 14 -0.85 10.10 0.83
N GLY A 15 -1.25 9.51 -0.29
CA GLY A 15 -0.35 8.80 -1.19
C GLY A 15 0.73 9.73 -1.77
N ALA A 16 0.31 10.86 -2.32
CA ALA A 16 1.21 11.83 -2.93
C ALA A 16 2.26 12.39 -1.96
N VAL A 17 1.89 12.62 -0.70
CA VAL A 17 2.83 13.18 0.28
C VAL A 17 3.63 12.06 0.97
N LEU A 18 2.94 11.12 1.65
CA LEU A 18 3.61 10.15 2.50
C LEU A 18 4.49 9.19 1.68
N PHE A 19 3.95 8.60 0.62
CA PHE A 19 4.73 7.62 -0.15
C PHE A 19 5.83 8.27 -0.97
N THR A 20 5.71 9.53 -1.40
CA THR A 20 6.83 10.25 -2.01
C THR A 20 7.95 10.53 -1.00
N LEU A 21 7.61 10.90 0.24
CA LEU A 21 8.61 11.07 1.30
C LEU A 21 9.30 9.74 1.64
N LEU A 22 8.56 8.66 1.71
CA LEU A 22 9.12 7.33 1.96
C LEU A 22 9.96 6.84 0.78
N ASP A 23 9.55 7.11 -0.45
CA ASP A 23 10.29 6.80 -1.66
C ASP A 23 11.62 7.55 -1.74
N SER A 24 11.65 8.80 -1.25
CA SER A 24 12.89 9.57 -1.18
C SER A 24 13.97 8.91 -0.31
N ILE A 25 13.59 8.09 0.68
CA ILE A 25 14.53 7.30 1.47
C ILE A 25 15.27 6.30 0.55
N HIS A 26 14.57 5.64 -0.37
CA HIS A 26 15.19 4.71 -1.31
C HIS A 26 16.16 5.41 -2.26
N VAL A 27 15.85 6.66 -2.66
CA VAL A 27 16.76 7.47 -3.47
C VAL A 27 18.02 7.82 -2.66
N HIS A 28 17.87 8.28 -1.43
CA HIS A 28 19.00 8.67 -0.57
C HIS A 28 19.84 7.47 -0.11
N THR A 29 19.27 6.29 -0.06
CA THR A 29 19.98 5.04 0.27
C THR A 29 20.52 4.30 -0.97
N HIS A 30 20.44 4.93 -2.15
CA HIS A 30 20.92 4.37 -3.41
C HIS A 30 20.30 3.00 -3.74
N THR A 31 19.04 2.77 -3.39
CA THR A 31 18.27 1.58 -3.81
C THR A 31 17.45 1.85 -5.07
N LEU A 32 17.17 3.13 -5.33
CA LEU A 32 16.38 3.60 -6.45
C LEU A 32 16.97 4.91 -6.99
N ALA A 33 16.91 5.12 -8.30
CA ALA A 33 17.29 6.37 -8.95
C ALA A 33 16.22 6.85 -9.94
N TYR A 34 16.23 8.14 -10.22
CA TYR A 34 15.39 8.78 -11.24
C TYR A 34 16.26 9.58 -12.19
N ALA A 35 16.00 9.48 -13.49
CA ALA A 35 16.77 10.18 -14.52
C ALA A 35 16.72 11.72 -14.36
N HIS A 36 15.61 12.25 -13.88
CA HIS A 36 15.37 13.69 -13.69
C HIS A 36 14.84 13.95 -12.27
N PRO A 37 15.71 13.97 -11.25
CA PRO A 37 15.29 14.23 -9.87
C PRO A 37 14.78 15.65 -9.69
N PHE A 38 13.70 15.84 -8.93
CA PHE A 38 13.08 17.12 -8.68
C PHE A 38 12.85 17.36 -7.17
N VAL A 39 11.85 16.72 -6.54
CA VAL A 39 11.52 16.90 -5.12
C VAL A 39 12.08 15.75 -4.30
N PHE A 40 12.92 16.05 -3.31
CA PHE A 40 13.56 15.06 -2.45
C PHE A 40 14.30 13.93 -3.20
N GLY A 41 14.82 14.23 -4.40
CA GLY A 41 15.48 13.26 -5.26
C GLY A 41 14.53 12.41 -6.11
N SER A 42 13.23 12.42 -5.85
CA SER A 42 12.21 11.74 -6.68
C SER A 42 11.85 12.58 -7.90
N ALA A 43 11.38 11.95 -8.99
CA ALA A 43 10.94 12.66 -10.19
C ALA A 43 9.61 13.40 -9.94
N TRP A 44 9.34 14.46 -10.73
CA TRP A 44 8.16 15.31 -10.56
C TRP A 44 6.82 14.57 -10.66
N TRP A 45 6.78 13.48 -11.41
CA TRP A 45 5.57 12.66 -11.61
C TRP A 45 5.30 11.67 -10.47
N VAL A 46 6.30 11.39 -9.61
CA VAL A 46 6.18 10.41 -8.51
C VAL A 46 5.06 10.77 -7.53
N PRO A 47 4.90 12.01 -7.04
CA PRO A 47 3.78 12.35 -6.17
C PRO A 47 2.42 12.07 -6.81
N LEU A 48 2.27 12.35 -8.11
CA LEU A 48 1.03 12.08 -8.84
C LEU A 48 0.78 10.56 -8.96
N LEU A 49 1.81 9.80 -9.28
CA LEU A 49 1.73 8.35 -9.37
C LEU A 49 1.36 7.73 -8.02
N MET A 50 2.03 8.12 -6.94
CA MET A 50 1.77 7.60 -5.58
C MET A 50 0.37 7.98 -5.09
N GLY A 51 -0.09 9.20 -5.38
CA GLY A 51 -1.45 9.64 -5.10
C GLY A 51 -2.49 8.82 -5.88
N CYS A 52 -2.30 8.64 -7.18
CA CYS A 52 -3.16 7.82 -8.02
C CYS A 52 -3.16 6.35 -7.57
N ALA A 53 -2.00 5.75 -7.37
CA ALA A 53 -1.89 4.35 -6.93
C ALA A 53 -2.61 4.11 -5.60
N THR A 54 -2.45 5.02 -4.62
CA THR A 54 -3.12 4.93 -3.32
C THR A 54 -4.63 5.08 -3.46
N SER A 55 -5.10 6.02 -4.27
CA SER A 55 -6.53 6.26 -4.46
C SER A 55 -7.21 5.14 -5.23
N PHE A 56 -6.69 4.80 -6.41
CA PHE A 56 -7.28 3.75 -7.25
C PHE A 56 -7.12 2.37 -6.63
N GLY A 57 -5.96 2.07 -6.03
CA GLY A 57 -5.72 0.83 -5.29
C GLY A 57 -6.67 0.70 -4.09
N GLY A 58 -6.85 1.77 -3.31
CA GLY A 58 -7.80 1.81 -2.21
C GLY A 58 -9.25 1.59 -2.65
N VAL A 59 -9.66 2.25 -3.74
CA VAL A 59 -10.99 2.06 -4.34
C VAL A 59 -11.17 0.64 -4.86
N ALA A 60 -10.18 0.10 -5.59
CA ALA A 60 -10.21 -1.27 -6.10
C ALA A 60 -10.33 -2.29 -4.95
N TYR A 61 -9.60 -2.06 -3.85
CA TYR A 61 -9.71 -2.88 -2.64
C TYR A 61 -11.13 -2.88 -2.08
N VAL A 62 -11.77 -1.70 -1.94
CA VAL A 62 -13.16 -1.58 -1.44
C VAL A 62 -14.15 -2.29 -2.37
N LEU A 63 -14.01 -2.12 -3.68
CA LEU A 63 -14.87 -2.75 -4.68
C LEU A 63 -14.72 -4.28 -4.67
N ALA A 64 -13.51 -4.78 -4.66
CA ALA A 64 -13.24 -6.22 -4.60
C ALA A 64 -13.78 -6.83 -3.32
N TRP A 65 -13.55 -6.16 -2.17
CA TRP A 65 -14.12 -6.59 -0.91
C TRP A 65 -15.65 -6.64 -0.93
N SER A 66 -16.31 -5.62 -1.49
CA SER A 66 -17.78 -5.57 -1.54
C SER A 66 -18.39 -6.69 -2.40
N ARG A 67 -17.67 -7.13 -3.44
CA ARG A 67 -18.08 -8.25 -4.30
C ARG A 67 -17.84 -9.62 -3.66
N ALA A 68 -16.79 -9.75 -2.89
CA ALA A 68 -16.45 -11.01 -2.23
C ALA A 68 -17.42 -11.41 -1.10
N GLY A 69 -18.33 -10.51 -0.71
CA GLY A 69 -19.35 -10.80 0.32
C GLY A 69 -18.78 -11.07 1.71
N GLY A 70 -17.55 -10.66 1.98
CA GLY A 70 -16.88 -10.88 3.26
C GLY A 70 -17.58 -10.14 4.43
N PRO A 71 -17.40 -10.61 5.67
CA PRO A 71 -17.96 -9.98 6.85
C PRO A 71 -17.47 -8.52 6.96
N PRO A 72 -18.32 -7.59 7.41
CA PRO A 72 -17.99 -6.16 7.49
C PRO A 72 -17.06 -5.86 8.68
N ARG A 73 -15.90 -6.53 8.75
CA ARG A 73 -14.91 -6.26 9.78
C ARG A 73 -14.09 -5.04 9.36
N LEU A 74 -14.32 -3.90 10.01
CA LEU A 74 -13.46 -2.73 9.92
C LEU A 74 -12.48 -2.75 11.08
N ALA A 75 -11.22 -2.48 10.79
CA ALA A 75 -10.22 -2.31 11.83
C ALA A 75 -10.60 -1.18 12.80
N SER A 76 -10.30 -1.33 14.08
CA SER A 76 -10.45 -0.23 15.04
C SER A 76 -9.56 0.96 14.64
N GLY A 77 -9.84 2.15 15.18
CA GLY A 77 -9.00 3.33 14.90
C GLY A 77 -7.56 3.11 15.34
N VAL A 78 -7.37 2.50 16.50
CA VAL A 78 -6.05 2.20 17.08
C VAL A 78 -5.30 1.17 16.22
N ALA A 79 -5.96 0.06 15.85
CA ALA A 79 -5.35 -0.97 15.01
C ALA A 79 -4.94 -0.41 13.63
N LEU A 80 -5.81 0.41 13.01
CA LEU A 80 -5.47 1.05 11.74
C LEU A 80 -4.33 2.05 11.89
N GLY A 81 -4.32 2.88 12.92
CA GLY A 81 -3.22 3.80 13.19
C GLY A 81 -1.90 3.07 13.36
N ALA A 82 -1.88 2.00 14.19
CA ALA A 82 -0.70 1.16 14.38
C ALA A 82 -0.23 0.50 13.07
N ALA A 83 -1.15 0.00 12.25
CA ALA A 83 -0.82 -0.60 10.95
C ALA A 83 -0.22 0.42 9.98
N LEU A 84 -0.75 1.64 9.92
CA LEU A 84 -0.21 2.71 9.07
C LEU A 84 1.21 3.12 9.52
N VAL A 85 1.42 3.26 10.83
CA VAL A 85 2.76 3.55 11.38
C VAL A 85 3.72 2.40 11.07
N LEU A 86 3.31 1.15 11.32
CA LEU A 86 4.15 0.00 11.02
C LEU A 86 4.45 -0.12 9.51
N THR A 87 3.49 0.18 8.65
CA THR A 87 3.70 0.24 7.19
C THR A 87 4.77 1.28 6.84
N ALA A 88 4.71 2.48 7.41
CA ALA A 88 5.72 3.50 7.17
C ALA A 88 7.11 3.08 7.70
N VAL A 89 7.16 2.43 8.87
CA VAL A 89 8.41 1.88 9.43
C VAL A 89 8.98 0.77 8.52
N MET A 90 8.16 -0.16 8.03
CA MET A 90 8.61 -1.22 7.11
C MET A 90 9.10 -0.62 5.78
N TYR A 91 8.41 0.40 5.27
CA TYR A 91 8.83 1.11 4.07
C TYR A 91 10.19 1.79 4.26
N ALA A 92 10.37 2.55 5.33
CA ALA A 92 11.63 3.18 5.65
C ALA A 92 12.75 2.14 5.89
N ALA A 93 12.45 1.06 6.61
CA ALA A 93 13.39 -0.02 6.89
C ALA A 93 13.89 -0.70 5.60
N SER A 94 13.03 -0.87 4.59
CA SER A 94 13.44 -1.49 3.32
C SER A 94 14.54 -0.71 2.59
N GLY A 95 14.59 0.62 2.75
CA GLY A 95 15.69 1.46 2.26
C GLY A 95 16.88 1.53 3.24
N LEU A 96 16.62 1.71 4.54
CA LEU A 96 17.64 2.02 5.53
C LEU A 96 18.43 0.82 6.05
N MET A 97 17.87 -0.40 6.01
CA MET A 97 18.57 -1.58 6.55
C MET A 97 19.75 -1.99 5.67
N PRO A 98 21.00 -1.97 6.19
CA PRO A 98 22.19 -2.39 5.46
C PRO A 98 22.37 -3.91 5.50
N VAL A 99 21.35 -4.66 5.06
CA VAL A 99 21.30 -6.13 5.08
C VAL A 99 21.00 -6.68 3.71
N SER A 100 21.18 -7.99 3.51
CA SER A 100 20.92 -8.66 2.24
C SER A 100 19.45 -8.53 1.79
N SER A 101 19.18 -8.60 0.50
CA SER A 101 17.82 -8.63 -0.07
C SER A 101 16.97 -9.74 0.54
N MET A 102 17.56 -10.91 0.79
CA MET A 102 16.86 -12.02 1.45
C MET A 102 16.45 -11.69 2.89
N THR A 103 17.32 -11.03 3.66
CA THR A 103 16.99 -10.59 5.03
C THR A 103 15.87 -9.55 4.99
N LYS A 104 15.92 -8.58 4.06
CA LYS A 104 14.85 -7.62 3.85
C LYS A 104 13.53 -8.32 3.51
N LEU A 105 13.55 -9.30 2.60
CA LEU A 105 12.37 -10.09 2.23
C LEU A 105 11.73 -10.75 3.47
N VAL A 106 12.52 -11.42 4.31
CA VAL A 106 12.02 -12.07 5.53
C VAL A 106 11.42 -11.05 6.50
N VAL A 107 12.14 -9.98 6.81
CA VAL A 107 11.67 -8.94 7.74
C VAL A 107 10.36 -8.28 7.25
N LEU A 108 10.30 -7.91 5.97
CA LEU A 108 9.11 -7.30 5.38
C LEU A 108 7.94 -8.28 5.31
N THR A 109 8.18 -9.57 5.05
CA THR A 109 7.14 -10.59 5.06
C THR A 109 6.54 -10.78 6.45
N LEU A 110 7.38 -10.80 7.49
CA LEU A 110 6.91 -10.83 8.88
C LEU A 110 6.13 -9.56 9.24
N GLY A 111 6.62 -8.38 8.83
CA GLY A 111 5.92 -7.11 8.99
C GLY A 111 4.55 -7.10 8.29
N ALA A 112 4.48 -7.61 7.08
CA ALA A 112 3.24 -7.75 6.32
C ALA A 112 2.23 -8.67 7.01
N ALA A 113 2.70 -9.80 7.57
CA ALA A 113 1.84 -10.70 8.34
C ALA A 113 1.29 -10.01 9.59
N VAL A 114 2.12 -9.29 10.35
CA VAL A 114 1.68 -8.53 11.53
C VAL A 114 0.64 -7.49 11.14
N ILE A 115 0.91 -6.67 10.11
CA ILE A 115 -0.03 -5.65 9.62
C ILE A 115 -1.34 -6.30 9.20
N PHE A 116 -1.27 -7.38 8.43
CA PHE A 116 -2.44 -8.09 7.94
C PHE A 116 -3.35 -8.59 9.09
N PHE A 117 -2.78 -9.30 10.07
CA PHE A 117 -3.57 -9.81 11.21
C PHE A 117 -4.09 -8.70 12.12
N LEU A 118 -3.36 -7.58 12.21
CA LEU A 118 -3.78 -6.42 13.00
C LEU A 118 -5.05 -5.76 12.44
N VAL A 119 -5.18 -5.64 11.10
CA VAL A 119 -6.27 -4.87 10.49
C VAL A 119 -7.31 -5.71 9.76
N ASP A 120 -7.00 -6.94 9.37
CA ASP A 120 -7.89 -7.74 8.53
C ASP A 120 -8.03 -9.20 9.00
N GLY A 121 -7.05 -10.06 8.75
CA GLY A 121 -7.03 -11.47 9.12
C GLY A 121 -8.04 -12.34 8.36
N THR A 122 -8.63 -11.86 7.25
CA THR A 122 -9.65 -12.59 6.48
C THR A 122 -9.08 -13.20 5.20
N ARG A 123 -9.75 -14.23 4.65
CA ARG A 123 -9.36 -14.82 3.36
C ARG A 123 -9.40 -13.80 2.22
N THR A 124 -10.44 -12.96 2.19
CA THR A 124 -10.56 -11.89 1.18
C THR A 124 -9.41 -10.90 1.29
N GLY A 125 -9.09 -10.44 2.50
CA GLY A 125 -7.95 -9.56 2.74
C GLY A 125 -6.63 -10.19 2.34
N ALA A 126 -6.42 -11.48 2.60
CA ALA A 126 -5.22 -12.20 2.17
C ALA A 126 -5.07 -12.23 0.64
N VAL A 127 -6.15 -12.51 -0.09
CA VAL A 127 -6.15 -12.50 -1.56
C VAL A 127 -5.82 -11.10 -2.08
N LEU A 128 -6.41 -10.05 -1.49
CA LEU A 128 -6.15 -8.68 -1.91
C LEU A 128 -4.72 -8.22 -1.57
N MET A 129 -4.19 -8.65 -0.41
CA MET A 129 -2.79 -8.41 -0.04
C MET A 129 -1.83 -9.07 -1.04
N LEU A 130 -2.08 -10.33 -1.40
CA LEU A 130 -1.28 -11.05 -2.41
C LEU A 130 -1.40 -10.40 -3.80
N ALA A 131 -2.60 -9.94 -4.19
CA ALA A 131 -2.77 -9.20 -5.43
C ALA A 131 -1.93 -7.93 -5.45
N GLY A 132 -1.90 -7.17 -4.36
CA GLY A 132 -1.03 -5.99 -4.23
C GLY A 132 0.45 -6.35 -4.30
N ALA A 133 0.86 -7.44 -3.63
CA ALA A 133 2.23 -7.94 -3.65
C ALA A 133 2.72 -8.37 -5.05
N VAL A 134 1.80 -8.72 -5.94
CA VAL A 134 2.13 -9.07 -7.34
C VAL A 134 2.02 -7.87 -8.26
N CYS A 135 0.89 -7.13 -8.20
CA CYS A 135 0.62 -6.03 -9.13
C CYS A 135 1.56 -4.84 -8.93
N GLY A 136 1.94 -4.53 -7.69
CA GLY A 136 2.84 -3.41 -7.39
C GLY A 136 4.22 -3.56 -8.04
N PRO A 137 4.96 -4.64 -7.77
CA PRO A 137 6.26 -4.89 -8.38
C PRO A 137 6.19 -5.01 -9.91
N ILE A 138 5.12 -5.59 -10.47
CA ILE A 138 4.94 -5.62 -11.92
C ILE A 138 4.80 -4.20 -12.49
N ALA A 139 4.01 -3.35 -11.83
CA ALA A 139 3.84 -1.97 -12.26
C ALA A 139 5.17 -1.19 -12.25
N GLU A 140 6.03 -1.41 -11.25
CA GLU A 140 7.37 -0.81 -11.22
C GLU A 140 8.29 -1.42 -12.29
N ALA A 141 8.27 -2.74 -12.46
CA ALA A 141 9.13 -3.43 -13.43
C ALA A 141 8.86 -2.99 -14.89
N ILE A 142 7.60 -2.68 -15.23
CA ILE A 142 7.22 -2.22 -16.58
C ILE A 142 7.34 -0.71 -16.77
N ASN A 143 7.46 0.06 -15.69
CA ASN A 143 7.61 1.51 -15.76
C ASN A 143 9.09 1.89 -15.90
N PRO A 144 9.53 2.43 -17.06
CA PRO A 144 10.95 2.77 -17.29
C PRO A 144 11.44 3.93 -16.42
N GLY A 145 10.55 4.62 -15.73
CA GLY A 145 10.89 5.73 -14.84
C GLY A 145 11.50 5.29 -13.51
N PHE A 146 11.33 4.01 -13.10
CA PHE A 146 11.99 3.45 -11.92
C PHE A 146 13.28 2.75 -12.33
N ASP A 147 14.40 3.19 -11.78
CA ASP A 147 15.70 2.58 -11.97
C ASP A 147 16.21 2.01 -10.63
N HIS A 148 15.91 0.74 -10.39
CA HIS A 148 16.40 0.02 -9.22
C HIS A 148 17.88 -0.32 -9.39
N LEU A 149 18.71 0.17 -8.48
CA LEU A 149 20.18 0.07 -8.60
C LEU A 149 20.73 -1.33 -8.25
N ALA A 150 19.94 -2.16 -7.55
CA ALA A 150 20.32 -3.54 -7.23
C ALA A 150 19.10 -4.50 -7.41
N PRO A 151 18.66 -4.73 -8.66
CA PRO A 151 17.55 -5.65 -8.91
C PRO A 151 18.00 -7.11 -8.79
N ASP A 152 17.26 -7.89 -8.00
CA ASP A 152 17.48 -9.34 -7.84
C ASP A 152 16.48 -10.15 -8.67
N LEU A 153 15.33 -9.56 -8.99
CA LEU A 153 14.23 -10.21 -9.68
C LEU A 153 13.78 -9.36 -10.86
N MET A 154 14.09 -9.78 -12.09
CA MET A 154 13.80 -9.01 -13.31
C MET A 154 14.41 -7.60 -13.22
N ARG A 155 13.58 -6.56 -12.98
CA ARG A 155 14.00 -5.15 -12.87
C ARG A 155 13.76 -4.56 -11.48
N VAL A 156 13.35 -5.38 -10.51
CA VAL A 156 12.99 -4.95 -9.15
C VAL A 156 13.70 -5.80 -8.10
N PRO A 157 13.88 -5.27 -6.87
CA PRO A 157 14.41 -6.06 -5.76
C PRO A 157 13.45 -7.19 -5.35
N MET A 158 13.97 -8.35 -4.95
CA MET A 158 13.16 -9.50 -4.54
C MET A 158 12.29 -9.25 -3.30
N TRP A 159 12.63 -8.26 -2.47
CA TRP A 159 11.84 -7.88 -1.29
C TRP A 159 10.66 -6.95 -1.60
N LEU A 160 10.58 -6.40 -2.80
CA LEU A 160 9.55 -5.43 -3.18
C LEU A 160 8.12 -6.01 -3.07
N PRO A 161 7.83 -7.27 -3.47
CA PRO A 161 6.52 -7.88 -3.21
C PRO A 161 6.08 -7.85 -1.74
N ALA A 162 7.02 -8.11 -0.81
CA ALA A 162 6.71 -8.08 0.62
C ALA A 162 6.43 -6.64 1.12
N LEU A 163 7.09 -5.64 0.56
CA LEU A 163 6.79 -4.24 0.84
C LEU A 163 5.36 -3.87 0.41
N TYR A 164 4.94 -4.25 -0.80
CA TYR A 164 3.56 -4.05 -1.26
C TYR A 164 2.54 -4.83 -0.42
N ALA A 165 2.92 -6.01 0.09
CA ALA A 165 2.10 -6.74 1.05
C ALA A 165 1.92 -5.99 2.38
N CYS A 166 2.90 -5.20 2.84
CA CYS A 166 2.75 -4.32 4.01
C CYS A 166 1.75 -3.17 3.73
N VAL A 167 1.84 -2.55 2.55
CA VAL A 167 1.05 -1.37 2.18
C VAL A 167 -0.43 -1.71 1.96
N THR A 168 -0.70 -2.79 1.24
CA THR A 168 -2.03 -3.11 0.72
C THR A 168 -3.11 -3.24 1.79
N PRO A 169 -2.96 -4.02 2.89
CA PRO A 169 -4.01 -4.16 3.90
C PRO A 169 -4.24 -2.86 4.68
N ALA A 170 -3.19 -2.09 4.98
CA ALA A 170 -3.31 -0.84 5.71
C ALA A 170 -4.07 0.22 4.90
N ILE A 171 -3.68 0.44 3.66
CA ILE A 171 -4.35 1.39 2.75
C ILE A 171 -5.76 0.91 2.38
N GLY A 172 -5.95 -0.40 2.15
CA GLY A 172 -7.26 -0.98 1.89
C GLY A 172 -8.25 -0.75 3.03
N GLN A 173 -7.83 -0.95 4.27
CA GLN A 173 -8.68 -0.71 5.45
C GLN A 173 -8.93 0.79 5.69
N LEU A 174 -7.95 1.65 5.41
CA LEU A 174 -8.14 3.10 5.43
C LEU A 174 -9.19 3.51 4.39
N ALA A 175 -9.09 3.02 3.17
CA ALA A 175 -10.04 3.29 2.10
C ALA A 175 -11.46 2.83 2.49
N ARG A 176 -11.61 1.64 3.08
CA ARG A 176 -12.89 1.13 3.57
C ARG A 176 -13.49 2.04 4.63
N LYS A 177 -12.69 2.58 5.54
CA LYS A 177 -13.18 3.55 6.55
C LYS A 177 -13.63 4.88 5.95
N LEU A 178 -12.88 5.39 4.97
CA LEU A 178 -13.16 6.69 4.34
C LEU A 178 -14.39 6.62 3.41
N VAL A 179 -14.51 5.53 2.65
CA VAL A 179 -15.65 5.33 1.73
C VAL A 179 -16.93 5.01 2.52
N GLY A 180 -16.80 4.42 3.69
CA GLY A 180 -17.90 3.92 4.50
C GLY A 180 -18.41 2.56 4.03
N SER A 181 -18.90 1.75 4.95
CA SER A 181 -19.61 0.52 4.58
C SER A 181 -20.86 0.88 3.80
N PRO A 182 -21.20 0.20 2.69
CA PRO A 182 -22.50 0.33 2.09
C PRO A 182 -23.54 0.00 3.19
N ARG A 183 -24.38 0.96 3.55
CA ARG A 183 -25.54 0.66 4.40
C ARG A 183 -26.31 -0.42 3.65
N ARG A 184 -26.49 -1.61 4.23
CA ARG A 184 -27.45 -2.57 3.73
C ARG A 184 -28.81 -1.88 3.83
N SER A 185 -29.31 -1.37 2.70
CA SER A 185 -30.69 -0.93 2.57
C SER A 185 -31.55 -2.18 2.77
N GLY A 186 -32.14 -2.36 3.94
CA GLY A 186 -33.09 -3.44 4.14
C GLY A 186 -33.16 -4.13 5.50
N GLN A 187 -32.63 -3.57 6.58
CA GLN A 187 -33.09 -3.97 7.90
C GLN A 187 -34.18 -3.00 8.38
N TRP A 188 -35.42 -3.25 7.90
CA TRP A 188 -36.60 -2.78 8.61
C TRP A 188 -36.67 -3.57 9.90
N TYR A 189 -36.51 -2.91 11.02
CA TYR A 189 -36.93 -3.45 12.31
C TYR A 189 -38.44 -3.66 12.25
N SER A 190 -38.89 -4.90 12.11
CA SER A 190 -40.21 -5.30 12.54
C SER A 190 -40.14 -5.43 14.07
N SER A 191 -40.66 -4.43 14.75
CA SER A 191 -41.02 -4.44 16.15
C SER A 191 -42.02 -5.57 16.46
#